data_f1d457a9fd30450902069cbb4036300c
#
_entry.id   f1d457a9fd30450902069cbb4036300c
#
_cell.length_a   1.000
_cell.length_b   1.000
_cell.length_c   1.000
_cell.angle_alpha   90.00
_cell.angle_beta   90.00
_cell.angle_gamma   90.00
#
_symmetry.space_group_name_H-M   'P 1'
#
loop_
_entity.id
_entity.type
_entity.pdbx_description
1 polymer ?
#
loop_
_entity_poly.entity_id
_entity_poly.type
_entity_poly.pdbx_seq_one_letter_code
_entity_poly.pdbx_strand_id
1 'polypeptide(L)'
;MTRLLQGATILEVFYKRGSTLFNEDVLDFHHIKEQLQQHCSSTIAKELAMHIEPMTDAKTIQENLDETAEAMRSLQTEVEQPLGGTRDIRESCKKSRKDFVLTREALWDIYLTIGAYKRMTKFFRTKYMDYPLLSLWVQDMPNTDRIENRFKRVFDEKGELLDTASPKLASLRNTIIKTREKIKNDIQAILHDKDNQKYFQEAIITQRNNRYVIPVKQEYR
;
A
#
# COMPACT_ATOMS: atom_id res chain seq x y z
N MET A 1 -16.04 30.50 8.08
CA MET A 1 -17.34 30.20 7.45
C MET A 1 -17.08 29.47 6.13
N THR A 2 -17.13 28.20 6.19
CA THR A 2 -17.56 27.15 5.28
C THR A 2 -17.39 27.42 3.78
N ARG A 3 -16.29 27.01 3.18
CA ARG A 3 -16.26 26.44 1.83
C ARG A 3 -15.82 25.00 1.94
N LEU A 4 -16.79 24.15 2.15
CA LEU A 4 -16.70 22.72 1.92
C LEU A 4 -16.30 22.52 0.46
N LEU A 5 -15.17 21.92 0.27
CA LEU A 5 -14.71 21.34 -1.00
C LEU A 5 -15.82 20.41 -1.50
N GLN A 6 -16.64 20.89 -2.40
CA GLN A 6 -17.31 20.03 -3.35
C GLN A 6 -16.21 19.26 -4.06
N GLY A 7 -16.30 17.94 -4.00
CA GLY A 7 -15.28 17.00 -4.48
C GLY A 7 -15.06 17.03 -5.99
N ALA A 8 -14.52 18.12 -6.47
CA ALA A 8 -13.80 18.10 -7.71
C ALA A 8 -12.50 17.34 -7.45
N THR A 9 -12.41 16.14 -7.96
CA THR A 9 -11.20 15.34 -7.98
C THR A 9 -10.10 16.21 -8.56
N ILE A 10 -8.88 16.13 -7.99
CA ILE A 10 -7.69 16.82 -8.53
C ILE A 10 -7.60 16.65 -10.07
N LEU A 11 -8.05 15.55 -10.60
CA LEU A 11 -8.22 15.27 -12.02
C LEU A 11 -9.20 16.24 -12.72
N GLU A 12 -10.31 16.67 -12.11
CA GLU A 12 -11.27 17.57 -12.77
C GLU A 12 -10.78 19.02 -12.86
N VAL A 13 -9.89 19.44 -11.97
CA VAL A 13 -9.27 20.77 -12.05
C VAL A 13 -8.28 20.84 -13.21
N PHE A 14 -7.61 19.75 -13.56
CA PHE A 14 -6.73 19.66 -14.71
C PHE A 14 -7.48 19.43 -16.03
N TYR A 15 -8.68 18.85 -16.02
CA TYR A 15 -9.42 18.46 -17.24
C TYR A 15 -10.17 19.60 -17.96
N LYS A 16 -10.24 20.80 -17.42
CA LYS A 16 -11.16 21.84 -17.93
C LYS A 16 -10.56 22.90 -18.88
N ARG A 17 -9.39 22.69 -19.49
CA ARG A 17 -8.90 23.60 -20.54
C ARG A 17 -8.09 22.86 -21.62
N GLY A 18 -8.73 21.93 -22.30
CA GLY A 18 -8.19 21.36 -23.54
C GLY A 18 -8.56 22.24 -24.73
N SER A 19 -7.61 22.77 -25.42
CA SER A 19 -7.83 23.42 -26.71
C SER A 19 -7.37 22.52 -27.85
N THR A 20 -8.24 22.34 -28.81
CA THR A 20 -8.05 21.65 -30.10
C THR A 20 -7.01 22.30 -31.03
N LEU A 21 -6.10 23.14 -30.52
CA LEU A 21 -5.13 23.91 -31.29
C LEU A 21 -3.87 23.15 -31.68
N PHE A 22 -3.59 22.00 -31.05
CA PHE A 22 -2.39 21.23 -31.31
C PHE A 22 -2.73 19.85 -31.86
N ASN A 23 -2.11 19.48 -32.96
CA ASN A 23 -2.17 18.12 -33.47
C ASN A 23 -1.04 17.31 -32.80
N GLU A 24 -1.36 16.63 -31.70
CA GLU A 24 -0.42 15.83 -30.90
C GLU A 24 0.26 14.73 -31.72
N ASP A 25 -0.46 14.14 -32.68
CA ASP A 25 0.04 13.05 -33.54
C ASP A 25 1.13 13.53 -34.48
N VAL A 26 1.00 14.75 -35.05
CA VAL A 26 1.98 15.33 -35.97
C VAL A 26 3.26 15.72 -35.24
N LEU A 27 3.19 16.09 -33.97
CA LEU A 27 4.32 16.51 -33.16
C LEU A 27 4.95 15.37 -32.37
N ASP A 28 4.45 14.16 -32.53
CA ASP A 28 4.90 12.95 -31.78
C ASP A 28 4.89 13.15 -30.25
N PHE A 29 3.96 13.98 -29.77
CA PHE A 29 3.85 14.33 -28.35
C PHE A 29 3.47 13.14 -27.48
N HIS A 30 2.76 12.17 -28.06
CA HIS A 30 2.43 10.91 -27.37
C HIS A 30 3.69 10.17 -26.92
N HIS A 31 4.72 10.11 -27.75
CA HIS A 31 6.00 9.49 -27.40
C HIS A 31 6.69 10.18 -26.22
N ILE A 32 6.62 11.51 -26.13
CA ILE A 32 7.13 12.27 -24.99
C ILE A 32 6.38 11.92 -23.71
N LYS A 33 5.04 11.79 -23.78
CA LYS A 33 4.21 11.36 -22.64
C LYS A 33 4.58 9.94 -22.19
N GLU A 34 4.81 9.01 -23.12
CA GLU A 34 5.26 7.66 -22.82
C GLU A 34 6.62 7.63 -22.12
N GLN A 35 7.58 8.41 -22.61
CA GLN A 35 8.89 8.53 -21.95
C GLN A 35 8.76 9.09 -20.53
N LEU A 36 7.96 10.13 -20.34
CA LEU A 36 7.69 10.68 -19.01
C LEU A 36 7.03 9.65 -18.08
N GLN A 37 6.07 8.88 -18.61
CA GLN A 37 5.41 7.81 -17.86
C GLN A 37 6.39 6.76 -17.34
N GLN A 38 7.45 6.42 -18.10
CA GLN A 38 8.47 5.46 -17.68
C GLN A 38 9.26 5.94 -16.45
N HIS A 39 9.40 7.24 -16.27
CA HIS A 39 10.07 7.82 -15.11
C HIS A 39 9.14 7.96 -13.88
N CYS A 40 7.84 7.72 -14.03
CA CYS A 40 6.89 7.80 -12.94
C CYS A 40 6.91 6.54 -12.07
N SER A 41 7.01 6.70 -10.75
CA SER A 41 7.08 5.60 -9.78
C SER A 41 5.71 5.08 -9.33
N SER A 42 4.64 5.86 -9.43
CA SER A 42 3.30 5.48 -9.00
C SER A 42 2.32 5.36 -10.17
N THR A 43 1.31 4.50 -10.05
CA THR A 43 0.25 4.33 -11.06
C THR A 43 -0.46 5.65 -11.34
N ILE A 44 -0.74 6.44 -10.29
CA ILE A 44 -1.40 7.74 -10.42
C ILE A 44 -0.54 8.72 -11.23
N ALA A 45 0.77 8.78 -10.94
CA ALA A 45 1.68 9.64 -11.70
C ALA A 45 1.80 9.20 -13.16
N LYS A 46 1.79 7.89 -13.44
CA LYS A 46 1.77 7.36 -14.80
C LYS A 46 0.51 7.77 -15.57
N GLU A 47 -0.64 7.71 -14.92
CA GLU A 47 -1.90 8.21 -15.51
C GLU A 47 -1.83 9.72 -15.77
N LEU A 48 -1.34 10.50 -14.80
CA LEU A 48 -1.21 11.95 -14.98
C LEU A 48 -0.27 12.31 -16.13
N ALA A 49 0.87 11.61 -16.27
CA ALA A 49 1.81 11.83 -17.36
C ALA A 49 1.16 11.65 -18.74
N MET A 50 0.28 10.66 -18.89
CA MET A 50 -0.43 10.43 -20.16
C MET A 50 -1.52 11.46 -20.46
N HIS A 51 -1.99 12.20 -19.44
CA HIS A 51 -3.02 13.21 -19.57
C HIS A 51 -2.49 14.65 -19.62
N ILE A 52 -1.16 14.82 -19.75
CA ILE A 52 -0.59 16.16 -19.95
C ILE A 52 -1.01 16.70 -21.31
N GLU A 53 -1.49 17.94 -21.29
CA GLU A 53 -1.88 18.68 -22.49
C GLU A 53 -1.02 19.92 -22.64
N PRO A 54 -0.77 20.38 -23.88
CA PRO A 54 -0.08 21.63 -24.14
C PRO A 54 -0.84 22.82 -23.54
N MET A 55 -0.11 23.75 -22.93
CA MET A 55 -0.66 24.95 -22.32
C MET A 55 -0.30 26.19 -23.14
N THR A 56 -1.19 27.20 -23.15
CA THR A 56 -1.00 28.44 -23.91
C THR A 56 -0.96 29.68 -23.04
N ASP A 57 -1.39 29.58 -21.78
CA ASP A 57 -1.34 30.71 -20.85
C ASP A 57 0.07 30.88 -20.28
N ALA A 58 0.74 31.97 -20.61
CA ALA A 58 2.13 32.22 -20.23
C ALA A 58 2.34 32.22 -18.72
N LYS A 59 1.38 32.72 -17.94
CA LYS A 59 1.48 32.76 -16.48
C LYS A 59 1.45 31.36 -15.89
N THR A 60 0.49 30.55 -16.29
CA THR A 60 0.35 29.16 -15.85
C THR A 60 1.56 28.31 -16.26
N ILE A 61 2.10 28.54 -17.46
CA ILE A 61 3.32 27.86 -17.92
C ILE A 61 4.50 28.23 -17.02
N GLN A 62 4.68 29.51 -16.71
CA GLN A 62 5.79 29.93 -15.84
C GLN A 62 5.67 29.35 -14.44
N GLU A 63 4.49 29.36 -13.82
CA GLU A 63 4.22 28.78 -12.52
C GLU A 63 4.57 27.27 -12.49
N ASN A 64 4.18 26.50 -13.50
CA ASN A 64 4.49 25.07 -13.61
C ASN A 64 5.97 24.80 -13.86
N LEU A 65 6.65 25.66 -14.61
CA LEU A 65 8.11 25.58 -14.82
C LEU A 65 8.88 25.87 -13.52
N ASP A 66 8.45 26.86 -12.75
CA ASP A 66 9.05 27.21 -11.48
C ASP A 66 8.88 26.05 -10.45
N GLU A 67 7.69 25.44 -10.37
CA GLU A 67 7.47 24.24 -9.56
C GLU A 67 8.35 23.07 -10.00
N THR A 68 8.47 22.85 -11.31
CA THR A 68 9.32 21.79 -11.87
C THR A 68 10.79 22.04 -11.55
N ALA A 69 11.25 23.28 -11.68
CA ALA A 69 12.63 23.68 -11.34
C ALA A 69 12.91 23.47 -9.84
N GLU A 70 11.95 23.79 -8.98
CA GLU A 70 12.06 23.55 -7.54
C GLU A 70 12.13 22.05 -7.23
N ALA A 71 11.30 21.22 -7.89
CA ALA A 71 11.34 19.76 -7.76
C ALA A 71 12.69 19.18 -8.22
N MET A 72 13.22 19.63 -9.36
CA MET A 72 14.54 19.22 -9.85
C MET A 72 15.65 19.59 -8.85
N ARG A 73 15.61 20.78 -8.30
CA ARG A 73 16.57 21.23 -7.29
C ARG A 73 16.49 20.37 -6.03
N SER A 74 15.29 20.04 -5.56
CA SER A 74 15.08 19.13 -4.44
C SER A 74 15.70 17.77 -4.71
N LEU A 75 15.51 17.18 -5.90
CA LEU A 75 16.12 15.90 -6.28
C LEU A 75 17.64 15.92 -6.34
N GLN A 76 18.25 17.06 -6.67
CA GLN A 76 19.70 17.21 -6.74
C GLN A 76 20.36 17.48 -5.37
N THR A 77 19.64 18.14 -4.48
CA THR A 77 20.19 18.61 -3.20
C THR A 77 19.97 17.64 -2.06
N GLU A 78 18.82 16.97 -2.05
CA GLU A 78 18.42 16.09 -0.95
C GLU A 78 18.82 14.64 -1.22
N VAL A 79 19.52 14.04 -0.26
CA VAL A 79 19.98 12.63 -0.35
C VAL A 79 18.81 11.65 -0.29
N GLU A 80 17.80 11.95 0.55
CA GLU A 80 16.62 11.13 0.71
C GLU A 80 15.36 11.87 0.25
N GLN A 81 14.70 11.33 -0.75
CA GLN A 81 13.44 11.85 -1.24
C GLN A 81 12.25 11.11 -0.60
N PRO A 82 11.29 11.84 -0.03
CA PRO A 82 10.14 11.20 0.65
C PRO A 82 9.05 10.69 -0.31
N LEU A 83 9.35 10.56 -1.60
CA LEU A 83 8.36 10.34 -2.66
C LEU A 83 7.94 8.86 -2.84
N GLY A 84 8.64 7.92 -2.18
CA GLY A 84 8.37 6.49 -2.33
C GLY A 84 7.26 5.96 -1.42
N GLY A 85 6.66 4.84 -1.85
CA GLY A 85 5.74 4.04 -1.01
C GLY A 85 4.25 4.38 -1.13
N THR A 86 3.87 5.27 -2.06
CA THR A 86 2.45 5.52 -2.38
C THR A 86 1.85 4.36 -3.18
N ARG A 87 0.61 3.98 -2.84
CA ARG A 87 -0.19 3.00 -3.56
C ARG A 87 -1.44 3.66 -4.12
N ASP A 88 -2.01 3.10 -5.17
CA ASP A 88 -3.31 3.55 -5.65
C ASP A 88 -4.42 3.00 -4.74
N ILE A 89 -4.93 3.86 -3.89
CA ILE A 89 -5.98 3.52 -2.92
C ILE A 89 -7.36 4.07 -3.32
N ARG A 90 -7.52 4.62 -4.51
CA ARG A 90 -8.77 5.26 -4.96
C ARG A 90 -9.96 4.32 -4.90
N GLU A 91 -9.80 3.09 -5.39
CA GLU A 91 -10.86 2.07 -5.33
C GLU A 91 -11.17 1.62 -3.91
N SER A 92 -10.17 1.49 -3.06
CA SER A 92 -10.35 1.17 -1.64
C SER A 92 -11.13 2.26 -0.92
N CYS A 93 -10.82 3.53 -1.19
CA CYS A 93 -11.56 4.65 -0.65
C CYS A 93 -13.02 4.70 -1.15
N LYS A 94 -13.27 4.42 -2.44
CA LYS A 94 -14.63 4.33 -3.00
C LYS A 94 -15.44 3.22 -2.34
N LYS A 95 -14.84 2.04 -2.16
CA LYS A 95 -15.48 0.90 -1.46
C LYS A 95 -15.80 1.25 -0.01
N SER A 96 -14.85 1.85 0.70
CA SER A 96 -15.04 2.25 2.10
C SER A 96 -16.17 3.28 2.28
N ARG A 97 -16.33 4.22 1.34
CA ARG A 97 -17.46 5.18 1.35
C ARG A 97 -18.83 4.53 1.18
N LYS A 98 -18.87 3.34 0.62
CA LYS A 98 -20.09 2.53 0.41
C LYS A 98 -20.23 1.41 1.46
N ASP A 99 -19.50 1.51 2.58
CA ASP A 99 -19.50 0.57 3.69
C ASP A 99 -19.10 -0.87 3.30
N PHE A 100 -18.38 -1.07 2.18
CA PHE A 100 -17.82 -2.36 1.84
C PHE A 100 -16.65 -2.71 2.76
N VAL A 101 -16.57 -3.98 3.12
CA VAL A 101 -15.42 -4.53 3.87
C VAL A 101 -14.20 -4.56 2.96
N LEU A 102 -13.11 -3.97 3.41
CA LEU A 102 -11.84 -3.99 2.70
C LEU A 102 -11.04 -5.24 3.06
N THR A 103 -10.25 -5.74 2.11
CA THR A 103 -9.31 -6.82 2.35
C THR A 103 -8.12 -6.34 3.19
N ARG A 104 -7.36 -7.28 3.74
CA ARG A 104 -6.12 -6.99 4.48
C ARG A 104 -5.13 -6.20 3.61
N GLU A 105 -4.94 -6.61 2.36
CA GLU A 105 -4.05 -6.00 1.38
C GLU A 105 -4.46 -4.56 1.10
N ALA A 106 -5.75 -4.31 0.88
CA ALA A 106 -6.28 -2.97 0.64
C ALA A 106 -6.07 -2.04 1.85
N LEU A 107 -6.25 -2.54 3.06
CA LEU A 107 -5.99 -1.80 4.29
C LEU A 107 -4.48 -1.53 4.47
N TRP A 108 -3.63 -2.49 4.13
CA TRP A 108 -2.18 -2.34 4.16
C TRP A 108 -1.69 -1.28 3.18
N ASP A 109 -2.19 -1.28 1.94
CA ASP A 109 -1.89 -0.26 0.94
C ASP A 109 -2.30 1.15 1.40
N ILE A 110 -3.45 1.28 2.07
CA ILE A 110 -3.87 2.54 2.70
C ILE A 110 -2.86 2.97 3.77
N TYR A 111 -2.44 2.05 4.64
CA TYR A 111 -1.49 2.35 5.71
C TYR A 111 -0.14 2.81 5.15
N LEU A 112 0.41 2.11 4.14
CA LEU A 112 1.65 2.48 3.47
C LEU A 112 1.55 3.87 2.82
N THR A 113 0.43 4.16 2.18
CA THR A 113 0.17 5.45 1.53
C THR A 113 0.07 6.59 2.56
N ILE A 114 -0.57 6.35 3.72
CA ILE A 114 -0.59 7.31 4.84
C ILE A 114 0.83 7.58 5.35
N GLY A 115 1.66 6.55 5.47
CA GLY A 115 3.06 6.70 5.87
C GLY A 115 3.88 7.53 4.87
N ALA A 116 3.74 7.27 3.58
CA ALA A 116 4.37 8.06 2.52
C ALA A 116 3.92 9.52 2.55
N TYR A 117 2.62 9.74 2.65
CA TYR A 117 2.01 11.06 2.81
C TYR A 117 2.59 11.84 3.99
N LYS A 118 2.73 11.21 5.17
CA LYS A 118 3.30 11.87 6.36
C LYS A 118 4.77 12.24 6.17
N ARG A 119 5.57 11.35 5.56
CA ARG A 119 6.97 11.65 5.28
C ARG A 119 7.09 12.85 4.35
N MET A 120 6.32 12.88 3.27
CA MET A 120 6.29 13.98 2.30
C MET A 120 5.84 15.30 2.96
N THR A 121 4.75 15.27 3.72
CA THR A 121 4.24 16.45 4.44
C THR A 121 5.25 16.98 5.44
N LYS A 122 5.87 16.10 6.23
CA LYS A 122 6.91 16.50 7.19
C LYS A 122 8.11 17.11 6.49
N PHE A 123 8.59 16.49 5.42
CA PHE A 123 9.75 16.95 4.66
C PHE A 123 9.53 18.37 4.11
N PHE A 124 8.49 18.60 3.32
CA PHE A 124 8.25 19.90 2.70
C PHE A 124 7.87 20.99 3.72
N ARG A 125 7.16 20.65 4.81
CA ARG A 125 6.93 21.62 5.89
C ARG A 125 8.23 22.04 6.59
N THR A 126 9.15 21.10 6.79
CA THR A 126 10.45 21.40 7.41
C THR A 126 11.34 22.20 6.47
N LYS A 127 11.26 21.96 5.17
CA LYS A 127 12.05 22.59 4.11
C LYS A 127 11.32 23.74 3.40
N TYR A 128 10.36 24.36 4.08
CA TYR A 128 9.53 25.43 3.50
C TYR A 128 10.36 26.58 2.90
N MET A 129 11.47 26.96 3.55
CA MET A 129 12.34 28.04 3.06
C MET A 129 13.12 27.65 1.81
N ASP A 130 13.44 26.37 1.66
CA ASP A 130 14.21 25.85 0.54
C ASP A 130 13.31 25.55 -0.67
N TYR A 131 12.07 25.07 -0.39
CA TYR A 131 11.10 24.62 -1.39
C TYR A 131 9.70 25.22 -1.13
N PRO A 132 9.53 26.54 -1.29
CA PRO A 132 8.27 27.21 -0.97
C PRO A 132 7.10 26.77 -1.84
N LEU A 133 7.29 26.53 -3.15
CA LEU A 133 6.23 26.14 -4.06
C LEU A 133 5.73 24.72 -3.75
N LEU A 134 6.64 23.76 -3.60
CA LEU A 134 6.27 22.38 -3.24
C LEU A 134 5.66 22.31 -1.83
N SER A 135 6.04 23.21 -0.95
CA SER A 135 5.46 23.28 0.40
C SER A 135 4.00 23.70 0.42
N LEU A 136 3.54 24.48 -0.57
CA LEU A 136 2.13 24.84 -0.72
C LEU A 136 1.26 23.61 -0.93
N TRP A 137 1.75 22.58 -1.66
CA TRP A 137 1.02 21.35 -1.90
C TRP A 137 0.71 20.56 -0.62
N VAL A 138 1.52 20.73 0.41
CA VAL A 138 1.36 20.00 1.68
C VAL A 138 0.80 20.87 2.82
N GLN A 139 0.55 22.15 2.58
CA GLN A 139 0.12 23.11 3.59
C GLN A 139 -1.22 22.71 4.22
N ASP A 140 -2.21 22.43 3.40
CA ASP A 140 -3.60 22.14 3.81
C ASP A 140 -3.85 20.64 4.03
N MET A 141 -2.79 19.83 4.02
CA MET A 141 -2.93 18.39 4.18
C MET A 141 -3.37 18.01 5.61
N PRO A 142 -4.43 17.17 5.77
CA PRO A 142 -4.99 16.86 7.07
C PRO A 142 -4.05 15.99 7.91
N ASN A 143 -4.19 16.09 9.26
CA ASN A 143 -3.48 15.21 10.17
C ASN A 143 -4.07 13.78 10.10
N THR A 144 -3.21 12.80 9.88
CA THR A 144 -3.57 11.38 9.76
C THR A 144 -3.18 10.54 10.98
N ASP A 145 -2.66 11.13 12.06
CA ASP A 145 -2.13 10.41 13.23
C ASP A 145 -3.15 9.45 13.84
N ARG A 146 -4.42 9.86 13.93
CA ARG A 146 -5.48 9.02 14.48
C ARG A 146 -5.67 7.73 13.69
N ILE A 147 -5.64 7.81 12.37
CA ILE A 147 -5.80 6.67 11.47
C ILE A 147 -4.55 5.80 11.52
N GLU A 148 -3.37 6.40 11.42
CA GLU A 148 -2.09 5.70 11.50
C GLU A 148 -1.96 4.89 12.82
N ASN A 149 -2.30 5.50 13.95
CA ASN A 149 -2.25 4.83 15.25
C ASN A 149 -3.22 3.63 15.34
N ARG A 150 -4.35 3.68 14.62
CA ARG A 150 -5.23 2.52 14.51
C ARG A 150 -4.59 1.39 13.69
N PHE A 151 -3.95 1.71 12.58
CA PHE A 151 -3.25 0.71 11.75
C PHE A 151 -2.09 0.06 12.49
N LYS A 152 -1.30 0.82 13.25
CA LYS A 152 -0.20 0.29 14.09
C LYS A 152 -0.63 -0.73 15.14
N ARG A 153 -1.90 -0.71 15.55
CA ARG A 153 -2.48 -1.73 16.46
C ARG A 153 -2.98 -2.97 15.73
N VAL A 154 -3.10 -2.89 14.42
CA VAL A 154 -3.69 -3.94 13.57
C VAL A 154 -2.62 -4.70 12.81
N PHE A 155 -1.58 -4.00 12.35
CA PHE A 155 -0.54 -4.55 11.49
C PHE A 155 0.83 -4.55 12.16
N ASP A 156 1.61 -5.58 11.88
CA ASP A 156 3.05 -5.58 12.12
C ASP A 156 3.82 -4.89 10.97
N GLU A 157 5.15 -4.88 11.04
CA GLU A 157 6.02 -4.26 10.03
C GLU A 157 5.97 -4.97 8.66
N LYS A 158 5.49 -6.20 8.59
CA LYS A 158 5.36 -7.01 7.38
C LYS A 158 3.94 -6.96 6.78
N GLY A 159 3.02 -6.26 7.42
CA GLY A 159 1.62 -6.18 7.00
C GLY A 159 0.78 -7.38 7.43
N GLU A 160 1.26 -8.20 8.37
CA GLU A 160 0.46 -9.25 8.96
C GLU A 160 -0.37 -8.73 10.13
N LEU A 161 -1.54 -9.35 10.33
CA LEU A 161 -2.45 -8.94 11.39
C LEU A 161 -1.90 -9.35 12.76
N LEU A 162 -1.76 -8.38 13.66
CA LEU A 162 -1.41 -8.60 15.05
C LEU A 162 -2.56 -9.25 15.82
N ASP A 163 -2.26 -9.97 16.88
CA ASP A 163 -3.29 -10.51 17.79
C ASP A 163 -4.08 -9.41 18.49
N THR A 164 -3.47 -8.25 18.68
CA THR A 164 -4.12 -7.04 19.20
C THR A 164 -5.17 -6.45 18.29
N ALA A 165 -5.23 -6.88 17.01
CA ALA A 165 -6.22 -6.40 16.05
C ALA A 165 -7.66 -6.74 16.46
N SER A 166 -7.87 -7.90 17.11
CA SER A 166 -9.18 -8.32 17.62
C SER A 166 -9.03 -9.39 18.72
N PRO A 167 -9.74 -9.26 19.85
CA PRO A 167 -9.78 -10.30 20.88
C PRO A 167 -10.22 -11.66 20.34
N LYS A 168 -11.15 -11.67 19.39
CA LYS A 168 -11.61 -12.89 18.72
C LYS A 168 -10.51 -13.55 17.89
N LEU A 169 -9.70 -12.76 17.18
CA LEU A 169 -8.56 -13.25 16.40
C LEU A 169 -7.53 -13.92 17.32
N ALA A 170 -7.16 -13.24 18.41
CA ALA A 170 -6.25 -13.79 19.41
C ALA A 170 -6.78 -15.13 19.99
N SER A 171 -8.06 -15.17 20.36
CA SER A 171 -8.70 -16.39 20.88
C SER A 171 -8.69 -17.53 19.86
N LEU A 172 -9.02 -17.25 18.60
CA LEU A 172 -9.01 -18.26 17.53
C LEU A 172 -7.61 -18.80 17.26
N ARG A 173 -6.59 -17.91 17.20
CA ARG A 173 -5.19 -18.35 17.02
C ARG A 173 -4.71 -19.22 18.19
N ASN A 174 -5.02 -18.82 19.43
CA ASN A 174 -4.73 -19.63 20.59
C ASN A 174 -5.43 -20.99 20.56
N THR A 175 -6.69 -21.04 20.11
CA THR A 175 -7.42 -22.29 19.95
C THR A 175 -6.77 -23.20 18.91
N ILE A 176 -6.32 -22.63 17.78
CA ILE A 176 -5.61 -23.38 16.73
C ILE A 176 -4.30 -23.97 17.29
N ILE A 177 -3.52 -23.20 18.02
CA ILE A 177 -2.27 -23.67 18.63
C ILE A 177 -2.55 -24.83 19.58
N LYS A 178 -3.48 -24.64 20.54
CA LYS A 178 -3.85 -25.69 21.51
C LYS A 178 -4.39 -26.97 20.84
N THR A 179 -5.18 -26.81 19.79
CA THR A 179 -5.72 -27.95 19.05
C THR A 179 -4.61 -28.72 18.32
N ARG A 180 -3.66 -28.00 17.71
CA ARG A 180 -2.48 -28.62 17.06
C ARG A 180 -1.61 -29.38 18.07
N GLU A 181 -1.35 -28.79 19.24
CA GLU A 181 -0.61 -29.45 20.32
C GLU A 181 -1.35 -30.71 20.80
N LYS A 182 -2.68 -30.62 21.00
CA LYS A 182 -3.47 -31.78 21.38
C LYS A 182 -3.37 -32.91 20.34
N ILE A 183 -3.56 -32.60 19.06
CA ILE A 183 -3.44 -33.59 17.97
C ILE A 183 -2.05 -34.24 18.00
N LYS A 184 -0.98 -33.44 18.17
CA LYS A 184 0.39 -33.97 18.24
C LYS A 184 0.55 -34.93 19.42
N ASN A 185 0.04 -34.57 20.59
CA ASN A 185 0.11 -35.38 21.78
C ASN A 185 -0.71 -36.66 21.64
N ASP A 186 -1.92 -36.61 21.07
CA ASP A 186 -2.77 -37.75 20.81
C ASP A 186 -2.08 -38.75 19.85
N ILE A 187 -1.42 -38.23 18.80
CA ILE A 187 -0.65 -39.06 17.87
C ILE A 187 0.57 -39.69 18.57
N GLN A 188 1.27 -38.94 19.41
CA GLN A 188 2.40 -39.47 20.20
C GLN A 188 1.95 -40.57 21.15
N ALA A 189 0.78 -40.42 21.79
CA ALA A 189 0.23 -41.45 22.63
C ALA A 189 -0.05 -42.76 21.84
N ILE A 190 -0.61 -42.64 20.65
CA ILE A 190 -0.84 -43.77 19.74
C ILE A 190 0.47 -44.46 19.37
N LEU A 191 1.51 -43.70 19.07
CA LEU A 191 2.85 -44.21 18.70
C LEU A 191 3.55 -44.94 19.84
N HIS A 192 3.35 -44.50 21.08
CA HIS A 192 3.99 -45.08 22.26
C HIS A 192 3.17 -46.18 22.90
N ASP A 193 1.96 -46.41 22.44
CA ASP A 193 1.13 -47.54 22.89
C ASP A 193 1.75 -48.88 22.45
N LYS A 194 1.99 -49.76 23.40
CA LYS A 194 2.62 -51.07 23.18
C LYS A 194 1.89 -51.94 22.17
N ASP A 195 0.58 -51.87 22.14
CA ASP A 195 -0.25 -52.66 21.21
C ASP A 195 -0.17 -52.16 19.77
N ASN A 196 0.15 -50.86 19.60
CA ASN A 196 0.21 -50.22 18.29
C ASN A 196 1.62 -50.22 17.69
N GLN A 197 2.69 -50.33 18.49
CA GLN A 197 4.08 -50.30 18.03
C GLN A 197 4.41 -51.28 16.93
N LYS A 198 3.78 -52.45 16.91
CA LYS A 198 3.95 -53.47 15.87
C LYS A 198 3.56 -53.02 14.47
N TYR A 199 2.67 -52.02 14.35
CA TYR A 199 2.18 -51.52 13.08
C TYR A 199 3.07 -50.46 12.44
N PHE A 200 3.87 -49.78 13.24
CA PHE A 200 4.66 -48.63 12.76
C PHE A 200 6.05 -49.03 12.32
N GLN A 201 6.55 -48.45 11.21
CA GLN A 201 7.89 -48.68 10.74
C GLN A 201 8.89 -47.93 11.63
N GLU A 202 8.56 -46.69 11.96
CA GLU A 202 9.31 -45.80 12.85
C GLU A 202 8.35 -44.98 13.70
N ALA A 203 8.70 -44.70 14.96
CA ALA A 203 7.90 -43.85 15.86
C ALA A 203 8.11 -42.35 15.59
N ILE A 204 7.98 -41.96 14.32
CA ILE A 204 8.21 -40.57 13.87
C ILE A 204 6.93 -39.99 13.31
N ILE A 205 6.60 -38.77 13.71
CA ILE A 205 5.50 -37.97 13.16
C ILE A 205 6.09 -37.03 12.09
N THR A 206 5.60 -37.14 10.86
CA THR A 206 5.94 -36.21 9.78
C THR A 206 4.70 -35.40 9.37
N GLN A 207 4.93 -34.25 8.74
CA GLN A 207 3.83 -33.43 8.23
C GLN A 207 3.91 -33.35 6.70
N ARG A 208 2.83 -33.76 6.02
CA ARG A 208 2.67 -33.65 4.56
C ARG A 208 1.32 -33.02 4.23
N ASN A 209 1.33 -32.00 3.37
CA ASN A 209 0.09 -31.31 2.96
C ASN A 209 -0.80 -30.89 4.15
N ASN A 210 -0.20 -30.33 5.18
CA ASN A 210 -0.87 -29.89 6.41
C ASN A 210 -1.57 -31.02 7.21
N ARG A 211 -1.17 -32.28 6.98
CA ARG A 211 -1.65 -33.46 7.74
C ARG A 211 -0.49 -34.13 8.45
N TYR A 212 -0.72 -34.59 9.65
CA TYR A 212 0.25 -35.45 10.32
C TYR A 212 0.17 -36.84 9.72
N VAL A 213 1.32 -37.42 9.41
CA VAL A 213 1.45 -38.77 8.84
C VAL A 213 2.44 -39.56 9.66
N ILE A 214 2.08 -40.88 9.84
CA ILE A 214 2.90 -41.86 10.53
C ILE A 214 3.28 -42.94 9.50
N PRO A 215 4.55 -43.37 9.41
CA PRO A 215 4.94 -44.47 8.53
C PRO A 215 4.47 -45.81 9.09
N VAL A 216 3.61 -46.49 8.34
CA VAL A 216 3.11 -47.83 8.66
C VAL A 216 3.92 -48.85 7.89
N LYS A 217 4.23 -49.99 8.52
CA LYS A 217 4.89 -51.14 7.85
C LYS A 217 4.07 -51.66 6.68
N GLN A 218 4.75 -52.12 5.65
CA GLN A 218 4.11 -52.58 4.41
C GLN A 218 3.12 -53.71 4.63
N GLU A 219 3.34 -54.54 5.64
CA GLU A 219 2.52 -55.68 6.02
C GLU A 219 1.13 -55.30 6.58
N TYR A 220 0.95 -54.05 6.99
CA TYR A 220 -0.28 -53.53 7.63
C TYR A 220 -0.90 -52.36 6.84
N ARG A 221 -0.60 -52.24 5.57
CA ARG A 221 -1.17 -51.22 4.66
C ARG A 221 -2.54 -51.62 4.12
#